data_f84a62c4fb4e6b29e342c6cf060dc433
#
_entry.id   f84a62c4fb4e6b29e342c6cf060dc433
#
_cell.length_a   1.000
_cell.length_b   1.000
_cell.length_c   1.000
_cell.angle_alpha   90.00
_cell.angle_beta   90.00
_cell.angle_gamma   90.00
#
_symmetry.space_group_name_H-M   'P 1'
#
loop_
_entity.id
_entity.type
_entity.pdbx_description
1 polymer ?
#
loop_
_entity_poly.entity_id
_entity_poly.type
_entity_poly.pdbx_seq_one_letter_code
_entity_poly.pdbx_strand_id
1 'polypeptide(L)'
;MAYWGASIFRPFASPAVALSIACLCIHLAANDHYGVFRDELYFIVCGERPALGYVDQPPLVPLIAAGSHALFGTALTPLRLMPALAMAATVALTTKFAEALGGARFAQWLSGLAVLLSPIFLVNGLLLFTDMLQPLTWLACSWFLVRLIQTKDQRAWMAFGAVVGISLTSKYLIVFYLVGLAVGVIATPLRRSLLKPWIYAGVLIAAAMTAPNFLWQAEHGWPFLELGKAGASGKNLAFSPLGFMAQQALLLGPATAPLWIAGLWGLSTRPSEPELRAFPIAYAVIAIILILAHGKAYYLAPIYPTLFAAGAGAVENWFANRVFRWIAIGIVVIPGLVTLPIVLPVLPPDQFVRYSAELGMSPSTTASERGAQSVLPQYFADMFGWREMAEQVSAVYRALPTADRERAVFFGRNYGEAAALDVYGPSFQGPPAISGHNNYFLWGTKGFDGSVVIMVGGNASMLATMFDDIQVAGRIDSPYAMASETNVPIYVLRSPRAPLSEIWPTLKHYE
;
A
#
# COMPACT_ATOMS: atom_id res chain seq x y z
N MET A 1 32.10 -23.33 41.12
CA MET A 1 30.78 -23.24 41.80
C MET A 1 29.76 -22.71 40.82
N ALA A 2 28.73 -23.50 40.56
CA ALA A 2 27.82 -23.41 39.45
C ALA A 2 26.86 -22.23 39.55
N TYR A 3 26.69 -21.51 38.42
CA TYR A 3 25.60 -20.56 38.19
C TYR A 3 24.27 -21.34 38.04
N TRP A 4 23.50 -21.42 39.08
CA TRP A 4 22.09 -21.79 39.06
C TRP A 4 21.28 -20.54 39.40
N GLY A 5 20.76 -19.87 38.40
CA GLY A 5 19.87 -18.73 38.62
C GLY A 5 19.51 -18.07 37.31
N ALA A 6 18.42 -18.47 36.71
CA ALA A 6 17.64 -17.80 35.69
C ALA A 6 17.21 -18.72 34.54
N SER A 7 16.16 -19.49 34.73
CA SER A 7 15.57 -20.19 33.58
C SER A 7 14.05 -20.46 33.70
N ILE A 8 13.29 -19.65 34.41
CA ILE A 8 11.82 -19.85 34.47
C ILE A 8 11.07 -19.03 33.39
N PHE A 9 11.71 -18.08 32.67
CA PHE A 9 11.07 -17.27 31.62
C PHE A 9 11.66 -17.50 30.22
N ARG A 10 12.17 -18.68 29.90
CA ARG A 10 12.91 -18.94 28.64
C ARG A 10 12.14 -19.32 27.38
N PRO A 11 10.88 -19.74 27.31
CA PRO A 11 10.28 -20.06 26.00
C PRO A 11 9.60 -18.89 25.29
N PHE A 12 9.10 -17.85 25.97
CA PHE A 12 8.30 -16.79 25.34
C PHE A 12 9.06 -15.53 24.89
N ALA A 13 10.38 -15.51 24.93
CA ALA A 13 11.12 -14.26 24.86
C ALA A 13 12.06 -14.12 23.65
N SER A 14 11.76 -14.67 22.48
CA SER A 14 12.37 -14.19 21.24
C SER A 14 11.73 -12.85 20.86
N PRO A 15 12.50 -11.73 20.75
CA PRO A 15 11.95 -10.44 20.34
C PRO A 15 11.15 -10.54 19.04
N ALA A 16 11.63 -11.37 18.10
CA ALA A 16 10.96 -11.63 16.84
C ALA A 16 9.53 -12.17 17.04
N VAL A 17 9.36 -13.20 17.85
CA VAL A 17 8.05 -13.82 18.12
C VAL A 17 7.14 -12.86 18.88
N ALA A 18 7.63 -12.24 19.96
CA ALA A 18 6.84 -11.35 20.80
C ALA A 18 6.32 -10.15 20.03
N LEU A 19 7.18 -9.48 19.24
CA LEU A 19 6.81 -8.30 18.47
C LEU A 19 5.94 -8.64 17.27
N SER A 20 6.12 -9.81 16.63
CA SER A 20 5.24 -10.26 15.54
C SER A 20 3.83 -10.59 16.04
N ILE A 21 3.71 -11.21 17.20
CA ILE A 21 2.40 -11.45 17.81
C ILE A 21 1.75 -10.13 18.19
N ALA A 22 2.49 -9.19 18.81
CA ALA A 22 1.97 -7.86 19.13
C ALA A 22 1.51 -7.11 17.86
N CYS A 23 2.29 -7.16 16.76
CA CYS A 23 1.93 -6.59 15.48
C CYS A 23 0.61 -7.17 14.96
N LEU A 24 0.51 -8.50 14.94
CA LEU A 24 -0.69 -9.17 14.48
C LEU A 24 -1.91 -8.83 15.35
N CYS A 25 -1.76 -8.82 16.68
CA CYS A 25 -2.85 -8.45 17.59
C CYS A 25 -3.32 -7.01 17.37
N ILE A 26 -2.39 -6.06 17.18
CA ILE A 26 -2.73 -4.65 16.91
C ILE A 26 -3.56 -4.54 15.61
N HIS A 27 -3.12 -5.18 14.54
CA HIS A 27 -3.84 -5.13 13.27
C HIS A 27 -5.18 -5.85 13.32
N LEU A 28 -5.25 -7.05 13.90
CA LEU A 28 -6.51 -7.77 14.04
C LEU A 28 -7.54 -7.02 14.90
N ALA A 29 -7.07 -6.28 15.92
CA ALA A 29 -7.94 -5.44 16.74
C ALA A 29 -8.46 -4.20 15.99
N ALA A 30 -7.74 -3.73 14.94
CA ALA A 30 -8.12 -2.56 14.16
C ALA A 30 -8.85 -2.90 12.85
N ASN A 31 -8.66 -4.11 12.31
CA ASN A 31 -9.05 -4.46 10.94
C ASN A 31 -10.56 -4.39 10.65
N ASP A 32 -11.40 -4.58 11.66
CA ASP A 32 -12.86 -4.59 11.51
C ASP A 32 -13.53 -3.24 11.80
N HIS A 33 -12.71 -2.23 12.11
CA HIS A 33 -13.20 -0.87 12.30
C HIS A 33 -13.24 -0.12 10.96
N TYR A 34 -14.18 0.81 10.84
CA TYR A 34 -14.51 1.55 9.61
C TYR A 34 -14.96 0.59 8.49
N GLY A 35 -15.06 1.08 7.27
CA GLY A 35 -15.55 0.28 6.14
C GLY A 35 -14.43 -0.32 5.27
N VAL A 36 -14.83 -0.86 4.13
CA VAL A 36 -13.90 -1.32 3.08
C VAL A 36 -13.26 -0.10 2.43
N PHE A 37 -11.95 -0.14 2.25
CA PHE A 37 -11.22 0.90 1.54
C PHE A 37 -11.51 0.82 0.04
N ARG A 38 -11.56 1.97 -0.64
CA ARG A 38 -11.89 2.07 -2.08
C ARG A 38 -11.15 1.05 -2.95
N ASP A 39 -9.84 0.94 -2.77
CA ASP A 39 -9.02 0.05 -3.58
C ASP A 39 -9.27 -1.44 -3.26
N GLU A 40 -9.64 -1.76 -2.01
CA GLU A 40 -10.00 -3.14 -1.61
C GLU A 40 -11.24 -3.62 -2.39
N LEU A 41 -12.26 -2.75 -2.59
CA LEU A 41 -13.42 -3.05 -3.44
C LEU A 41 -12.98 -3.36 -4.87
N TYR A 42 -12.13 -2.52 -5.43
CA TYR A 42 -11.64 -2.70 -6.79
C TYR A 42 -10.80 -3.97 -6.94
N PHE A 43 -9.97 -4.33 -5.95
CA PHE A 43 -9.19 -5.58 -5.99
C PHE A 43 -10.07 -6.81 -5.90
N ILE A 44 -11.17 -6.78 -5.16
CA ILE A 44 -12.18 -7.85 -5.15
C ILE A 44 -12.73 -8.04 -6.57
N VAL A 45 -13.19 -6.97 -7.20
CA VAL A 45 -13.78 -7.02 -8.56
C VAL A 45 -12.74 -7.45 -9.61
N CYS A 46 -11.50 -6.97 -9.52
CA CYS A 46 -10.40 -7.45 -10.36
C CYS A 46 -10.17 -8.95 -10.19
N GLY A 47 -10.19 -9.43 -8.95
CA GLY A 47 -9.96 -10.83 -8.63
C GLY A 47 -11.11 -11.75 -9.07
N GLU A 48 -12.36 -11.27 -9.09
CA GLU A 48 -13.51 -11.98 -9.65
C GLU A 48 -13.42 -12.09 -11.18
N ARG A 49 -12.57 -11.28 -11.81
CA ARG A 49 -12.26 -11.31 -13.26
C ARG A 49 -10.75 -11.57 -13.42
N PRO A 50 -10.28 -12.80 -13.09
CA PRO A 50 -8.86 -13.10 -13.01
C PRO A 50 -8.17 -12.88 -14.35
N ALA A 51 -7.08 -12.11 -14.32
CA ALA A 51 -6.23 -11.82 -15.45
C ALA A 51 -4.76 -11.92 -15.03
N LEU A 52 -3.86 -12.03 -16.00
CA LEU A 52 -2.42 -12.06 -15.74
C LEU A 52 -1.83 -10.67 -15.42
N GLY A 53 -2.65 -9.62 -15.54
CA GLY A 53 -2.33 -8.25 -15.21
C GLY A 53 -3.57 -7.35 -15.27
N TYR A 54 -3.41 -6.14 -14.79
CA TYR A 54 -4.42 -5.09 -14.79
C TYR A 54 -3.78 -3.77 -15.20
N VAL A 55 -4.58 -2.75 -15.47
CA VAL A 55 -4.09 -1.41 -15.91
C VAL A 55 -3.09 -0.84 -14.90
N ASP A 56 -3.40 -0.90 -13.63
CA ASP A 56 -2.72 -0.22 -12.55
C ASP A 56 -1.91 -1.16 -11.65
N GLN A 57 -1.99 -2.48 -11.83
CA GLN A 57 -1.40 -3.43 -10.90
C GLN A 57 -1.11 -4.82 -11.50
N PRO A 58 -0.12 -5.53 -10.95
CA PRO A 58 0.07 -6.96 -11.19
C PRO A 58 -0.99 -7.83 -10.49
N PRO A 59 -1.08 -9.14 -10.80
CA PRO A 59 -2.23 -9.98 -10.44
C PRO A 59 -2.29 -10.44 -8.96
N LEU A 60 -1.22 -10.36 -8.18
CA LEU A 60 -1.15 -11.04 -6.87
C LEU A 60 -2.16 -10.48 -5.87
N VAL A 61 -2.31 -9.15 -5.77
CA VAL A 61 -3.22 -8.53 -4.80
C VAL A 61 -4.68 -8.81 -5.15
N PRO A 62 -5.15 -8.66 -6.40
CA PRO A 62 -6.47 -9.12 -6.80
C PRO A 62 -6.75 -10.59 -6.51
N LEU A 63 -5.80 -11.49 -6.73
CA LEU A 63 -5.97 -12.92 -6.43
C LEU A 63 -6.13 -13.17 -4.93
N ILE A 64 -5.40 -12.45 -4.07
CA ILE A 64 -5.57 -12.50 -2.61
C ILE A 64 -6.96 -12.00 -2.21
N ALA A 65 -7.39 -10.85 -2.78
CA ALA A 65 -8.71 -10.29 -2.54
C ALA A 65 -9.83 -11.27 -2.94
N ALA A 66 -9.73 -11.87 -4.14
CA ALA A 66 -10.69 -12.86 -4.61
C ALA A 66 -10.75 -14.09 -3.72
N GLY A 67 -9.60 -14.62 -3.30
CA GLY A 67 -9.54 -15.75 -2.39
C GLY A 67 -10.21 -15.47 -1.05
N SER A 68 -9.96 -14.28 -0.48
CA SER A 68 -10.62 -13.85 0.75
C SER A 68 -12.13 -13.67 0.55
N HIS A 69 -12.54 -13.00 -0.52
CA HIS A 69 -13.96 -12.73 -0.82
C HIS A 69 -14.74 -14.03 -1.09
N ALA A 70 -14.17 -14.96 -1.83
CA ALA A 70 -14.80 -16.26 -2.13
C ALA A 70 -15.04 -17.11 -0.87
N LEU A 71 -14.14 -17.02 0.13
CA LEU A 71 -14.23 -17.82 1.35
C LEU A 71 -15.04 -17.14 2.47
N PHE A 72 -15.00 -15.82 2.56
CA PHE A 72 -15.49 -15.06 3.70
C PHE A 72 -16.41 -13.88 3.33
N GLY A 73 -16.75 -13.73 2.05
CA GLY A 73 -17.54 -12.60 1.57
C GLY A 73 -16.83 -11.26 1.79
N THR A 74 -17.59 -10.24 2.17
CA THR A 74 -17.09 -8.87 2.41
C THR A 74 -16.57 -8.64 3.83
N ALA A 75 -16.25 -9.70 4.58
CA ALA A 75 -15.71 -9.58 5.94
C ALA A 75 -14.30 -8.95 5.90
N LEU A 76 -14.10 -7.88 6.68
CA LEU A 76 -12.86 -7.09 6.66
C LEU A 76 -11.67 -7.83 7.26
N THR A 77 -11.86 -8.51 8.39
CA THR A 77 -10.77 -9.19 9.09
C THR A 77 -10.06 -10.23 8.21
N PRO A 78 -10.75 -11.14 7.49
CA PRO A 78 -10.10 -12.05 6.54
C PRO A 78 -9.45 -11.32 5.36
N LEU A 79 -10.09 -10.28 4.83
CA LEU A 79 -9.56 -9.48 3.71
C LEU A 79 -8.22 -8.84 4.08
N ARG A 80 -8.11 -8.30 5.30
CA ARG A 80 -6.93 -7.61 5.82
C ARG A 80 -5.96 -8.52 6.58
N LEU A 81 -6.18 -9.83 6.59
CA LEU A 81 -5.29 -10.78 7.28
C LEU A 81 -3.92 -10.86 6.59
N MET A 82 -3.88 -10.86 5.25
CA MET A 82 -2.62 -10.96 4.53
C MET A 82 -1.69 -9.75 4.77
N PRO A 83 -2.14 -8.48 4.68
CA PRO A 83 -1.32 -7.33 5.09
C PRO A 83 -0.81 -7.44 6.53
N ALA A 84 -1.67 -7.83 7.48
CA ALA A 84 -1.27 -8.00 8.88
C ALA A 84 -0.18 -9.07 9.06
N LEU A 85 -0.29 -10.21 8.36
CA LEU A 85 0.72 -11.28 8.35
C LEU A 85 2.03 -10.81 7.69
N ALA A 86 1.97 -10.10 6.57
CA ALA A 86 3.14 -9.54 5.89
C ALA A 86 3.88 -8.56 6.79
N MET A 87 3.15 -7.72 7.52
CA MET A 87 3.75 -6.77 8.46
C MET A 87 4.35 -7.45 9.68
N ALA A 88 3.66 -8.44 10.27
CA ALA A 88 4.20 -9.25 11.36
C ALA A 88 5.49 -10.00 10.93
N ALA A 89 5.53 -10.52 9.71
CA ALA A 89 6.73 -11.12 9.13
C ALA A 89 7.85 -10.10 8.90
N THR A 90 7.51 -8.86 8.51
CA THR A 90 8.49 -7.76 8.37
C THR A 90 9.12 -7.42 9.72
N VAL A 91 8.32 -7.32 10.78
CA VAL A 91 8.81 -7.11 12.15
C VAL A 91 9.72 -8.25 12.59
N ALA A 92 9.31 -9.52 12.38
CA ALA A 92 10.12 -10.67 12.70
C ALA A 92 11.46 -10.67 11.96
N LEU A 93 11.42 -10.44 10.64
CA LEU A 93 12.61 -10.45 9.80
C LEU A 93 13.54 -9.28 10.14
N THR A 94 13.01 -8.09 10.52
CA THR A 94 13.82 -6.95 10.97
C THR A 94 14.61 -7.27 12.23
N THR A 95 13.96 -7.91 13.22
CA THR A 95 14.64 -8.34 14.45
C THR A 95 15.73 -9.36 14.16
N LYS A 96 15.45 -10.32 13.27
CA LYS A 96 16.42 -11.33 12.84
C LYS A 96 17.55 -10.73 11.99
N PHE A 97 17.24 -9.70 11.22
CA PHE A 97 18.24 -8.97 10.46
C PHE A 97 19.20 -8.20 11.37
N ALA A 98 18.70 -7.58 12.44
CA ALA A 98 19.54 -6.96 13.46
C ALA A 98 20.48 -8.00 14.13
N GLU A 99 19.98 -9.19 14.47
CA GLU A 99 20.78 -10.31 14.98
C GLU A 99 21.85 -10.74 13.98
N ALA A 100 21.51 -10.90 12.70
CA ALA A 100 22.45 -11.29 11.64
C ALA A 100 23.56 -10.25 11.42
N LEU A 101 23.28 -8.96 11.68
CA LEU A 101 24.27 -7.90 11.67
C LEU A 101 25.11 -7.82 12.98
N GLY A 102 24.95 -8.76 13.89
CA GLY A 102 25.69 -8.84 15.16
C GLY A 102 25.07 -8.07 16.32
N GLY A 103 23.84 -7.56 16.16
CA GLY A 103 23.09 -6.91 17.25
C GLY A 103 22.61 -7.92 18.30
N ALA A 104 22.77 -7.60 19.59
CA ALA A 104 22.28 -8.39 20.70
C ALA A 104 20.76 -8.12 20.93
N ARG A 105 20.21 -8.57 22.07
CA ARG A 105 18.77 -8.49 22.34
C ARG A 105 18.19 -7.08 22.32
N PHE A 106 18.97 -6.10 22.74
CA PHE A 106 18.52 -4.69 22.71
C PHE A 106 18.30 -4.21 21.29
N ALA A 107 19.26 -4.47 20.37
CA ALA A 107 19.12 -4.10 18.97
C ALA A 107 17.91 -4.79 18.30
N GLN A 108 17.65 -6.06 18.65
CA GLN A 108 16.49 -6.80 18.16
C GLN A 108 15.17 -6.15 18.62
N TRP A 109 15.05 -5.78 19.90
CA TRP A 109 13.87 -5.08 20.42
C TRP A 109 13.70 -3.71 19.79
N LEU A 110 14.76 -2.90 19.76
CA LEU A 110 14.69 -1.53 19.26
C LEU A 110 14.31 -1.48 17.77
N SER A 111 14.93 -2.33 16.95
CA SER A 111 14.63 -2.39 15.50
C SER A 111 13.21 -2.88 15.21
N GLY A 112 12.76 -3.92 15.91
CA GLY A 112 11.41 -4.44 15.74
C GLY A 112 10.33 -3.45 16.22
N LEU A 113 10.56 -2.75 17.35
CA LEU A 113 9.66 -1.68 17.84
C LEU A 113 9.62 -0.49 16.87
N ALA A 114 10.75 -0.12 16.27
CA ALA A 114 10.79 0.95 15.28
C ALA A 114 9.92 0.63 14.04
N VAL A 115 9.94 -0.62 13.55
CA VAL A 115 9.05 -1.05 12.46
C VAL A 115 7.60 -1.13 12.94
N LEU A 116 7.35 -1.77 14.08
CA LEU A 116 6.02 -1.99 14.64
C LEU A 116 5.24 -0.70 14.84
N LEU A 117 5.91 0.38 15.27
CA LEU A 117 5.28 1.64 15.67
C LEU A 117 5.45 2.77 14.65
N SER A 118 6.11 2.52 13.52
CA SER A 118 6.20 3.52 12.46
C SER A 118 4.86 3.68 11.74
N PRO A 119 4.33 4.91 11.58
CA PRO A 119 3.04 5.18 10.96
C PRO A 119 2.82 4.49 9.62
N ILE A 120 3.80 4.59 8.71
CA ILE A 120 3.68 3.98 7.37
C ILE A 120 3.55 2.46 7.41
N PHE A 121 4.22 1.79 8.35
CA PHE A 121 4.17 0.34 8.48
C PHE A 121 2.90 -0.13 9.17
N LEU A 122 2.33 0.67 10.06
CA LEU A 122 0.99 0.44 10.61
C LEU A 122 -0.07 0.48 9.51
N VAL A 123 -0.03 1.46 8.61
CA VAL A 123 -0.93 1.52 7.44
C VAL A 123 -0.72 0.33 6.51
N ASN A 124 0.53 -0.06 6.26
CA ASN A 124 0.86 -1.20 5.39
C ASN A 124 0.34 -2.54 5.92
N GLY A 125 0.20 -2.69 7.23
CA GLY A 125 -0.39 -3.87 7.85
C GLY A 125 -1.91 -3.83 7.99
N LEU A 126 -2.54 -2.67 7.78
CA LEU A 126 -3.98 -2.48 7.90
C LEU A 126 -4.73 -2.80 6.61
N LEU A 127 -4.26 -2.28 5.47
CA LEU A 127 -5.00 -2.28 4.21
C LEU A 127 -4.49 -3.32 3.23
N LEU A 128 -5.42 -4.00 2.55
CA LEU A 128 -5.07 -4.82 1.39
C LEU A 128 -4.82 -3.90 0.19
N PHE A 129 -3.56 -3.63 -0.11
CA PHE A 129 -3.14 -2.80 -1.23
C PHE A 129 -1.78 -3.26 -1.78
N THR A 130 -1.38 -2.70 -2.91
CA THR A 130 -0.23 -3.21 -3.66
C THR A 130 1.12 -3.06 -2.94
N ASP A 131 1.22 -2.13 -1.97
CA ASP A 131 2.46 -1.92 -1.20
C ASP A 131 2.64 -2.88 -0.02
N MET A 132 1.62 -3.65 0.39
CA MET A 132 1.64 -4.47 1.61
C MET A 132 2.82 -5.44 1.72
N LEU A 133 3.30 -5.96 0.59
CA LEU A 133 4.44 -6.88 0.54
C LEU A 133 5.79 -6.19 0.35
N GLN A 134 5.83 -4.91 -0.02
CA GLN A 134 7.08 -4.23 -0.37
C GLN A 134 8.09 -4.16 0.80
N PRO A 135 7.70 -3.81 2.05
CA PRO A 135 8.63 -3.81 3.18
C PRO A 135 9.24 -5.18 3.45
N LEU A 136 8.42 -6.25 3.38
CA LEU A 136 8.87 -7.62 3.58
C LEU A 136 9.83 -8.08 2.49
N THR A 137 9.48 -7.83 1.22
CA THR A 137 10.25 -8.31 0.08
C THR A 137 11.58 -7.58 -0.08
N TRP A 138 11.63 -6.25 0.14
CA TRP A 138 12.90 -5.51 0.12
C TRP A 138 13.82 -5.95 1.26
N LEU A 139 13.27 -6.13 2.46
CA LEU A 139 14.02 -6.64 3.60
C LEU A 139 14.50 -8.09 3.37
N ALA A 140 13.68 -8.96 2.76
CA ALA A 140 14.08 -10.31 2.42
C ALA A 140 15.20 -10.33 1.36
N CYS A 141 15.16 -9.45 0.37
CA CYS A 141 16.26 -9.23 -0.55
C CYS A 141 17.54 -8.81 0.19
N SER A 142 17.43 -7.85 1.13
CA SER A 142 18.54 -7.45 1.99
C SER A 142 19.09 -8.63 2.81
N TRP A 143 18.19 -9.44 3.36
CA TRP A 143 18.55 -10.65 4.13
C TRP A 143 19.39 -11.63 3.31
N PHE A 144 18.93 -11.99 2.11
CA PHE A 144 19.66 -12.91 1.26
C PHE A 144 21.00 -12.34 0.81
N LEU A 145 21.11 -11.02 0.62
CA LEU A 145 22.37 -10.37 0.30
C LEU A 145 23.36 -10.44 1.49
N VAL A 146 22.90 -10.20 2.72
CA VAL A 146 23.71 -10.36 3.94
C VAL A 146 24.13 -11.82 4.12
N ARG A 147 23.21 -12.77 3.90
CA ARG A 147 23.54 -14.21 3.95
C ARG A 147 24.60 -14.57 2.93
N LEU A 148 24.51 -14.05 1.70
CA LEU A 148 25.54 -14.22 0.67
C LEU A 148 26.90 -13.68 1.12
N ILE A 149 26.95 -12.50 1.75
CA ILE A 149 28.17 -11.89 2.26
C ILE A 149 28.79 -12.75 3.35
N GLN A 150 28.00 -13.24 4.30
CA GLN A 150 28.45 -13.98 5.48
C GLN A 150 28.86 -15.42 5.15
N THR A 151 28.04 -16.13 4.37
CA THR A 151 28.24 -17.56 4.10
C THR A 151 29.02 -17.82 2.82
N LYS A 152 29.16 -16.83 1.94
CA LYS A 152 29.72 -16.94 0.58
C LYS A 152 28.94 -17.93 -0.31
N ASP A 153 27.76 -18.42 0.13
CA ASP A 153 26.90 -19.30 -0.65
C ASP A 153 26.15 -18.50 -1.72
N GLN A 154 26.59 -18.67 -2.96
CA GLN A 154 26.06 -17.95 -4.12
C GLN A 154 24.61 -18.37 -4.47
N ARG A 155 24.12 -19.51 -3.93
CA ARG A 155 22.72 -19.96 -4.13
C ARG A 155 21.70 -18.98 -3.56
N ALA A 156 22.11 -18.11 -2.62
CA ALA A 156 21.30 -17.04 -2.08
C ALA A 156 20.70 -16.14 -3.18
N TRP A 157 21.37 -16.01 -4.36
CA TRP A 157 20.83 -15.28 -5.51
C TRP A 157 19.54 -15.88 -6.08
N MET A 158 19.35 -17.20 -5.99
CA MET A 158 18.10 -17.84 -6.44
C MET A 158 16.93 -17.44 -5.53
N ALA A 159 17.12 -17.48 -4.20
CA ALA A 159 16.11 -17.04 -3.25
C ALA A 159 15.85 -15.53 -3.37
N PHE A 160 16.88 -14.72 -3.58
CA PHE A 160 16.74 -13.31 -3.91
C PHE A 160 15.85 -13.11 -5.15
N GLY A 161 16.11 -13.84 -6.23
CA GLY A 161 15.32 -13.78 -7.46
C GLY A 161 13.86 -14.19 -7.27
N ALA A 162 13.59 -15.22 -6.47
CA ALA A 162 12.23 -15.63 -6.14
C ALA A 162 11.47 -14.53 -5.36
N VAL A 163 12.13 -13.88 -4.39
CA VAL A 163 11.54 -12.74 -3.65
C VAL A 163 11.27 -11.56 -4.59
N VAL A 164 12.19 -11.26 -5.52
CA VAL A 164 11.97 -10.23 -6.54
C VAL A 164 10.75 -10.56 -7.40
N GLY A 165 10.60 -11.82 -7.84
CA GLY A 165 9.42 -12.28 -8.60
C GLY A 165 8.12 -12.05 -7.84
N ILE A 166 8.06 -12.46 -6.55
CA ILE A 166 6.90 -12.21 -5.68
C ILE A 166 6.60 -10.71 -5.57
N SER A 167 7.62 -9.89 -5.37
CA SER A 167 7.44 -8.44 -5.24
C SER A 167 6.88 -7.82 -6.52
N LEU A 168 7.43 -8.20 -7.68
CA LEU A 168 6.98 -7.71 -9.00
C LEU A 168 5.56 -8.15 -9.35
N THR A 169 5.09 -9.30 -8.84
CA THR A 169 3.70 -9.73 -9.02
C THR A 169 2.72 -9.00 -8.09
N SER A 170 3.22 -8.24 -7.11
CA SER A 170 2.43 -7.35 -6.23
C SER A 170 2.48 -5.90 -6.72
N LYS A 171 3.69 -5.35 -6.93
CA LYS A 171 3.93 -3.98 -7.37
C LYS A 171 5.32 -3.83 -8.00
N TYR A 172 5.43 -3.00 -9.04
CA TYR A 172 6.72 -2.75 -9.70
C TYR A 172 7.71 -1.88 -8.90
N LEU A 173 7.33 -1.43 -7.70
CA LEU A 173 8.14 -0.50 -6.88
C LEU A 173 9.53 -1.04 -6.56
N ILE A 174 9.69 -2.38 -6.44
CA ILE A 174 11.00 -3.02 -6.18
C ILE A 174 12.06 -2.71 -7.25
N VAL A 175 11.65 -2.30 -8.46
CA VAL A 175 12.58 -1.92 -9.53
C VAL A 175 13.52 -0.80 -9.08
N PHE A 176 13.03 0.18 -8.32
CA PHE A 176 13.86 1.24 -7.75
C PHE A 176 14.93 0.67 -6.80
N TYR A 177 14.52 -0.31 -5.98
CA TYR A 177 15.43 -0.99 -5.08
C TYR A 177 16.50 -1.80 -5.82
N LEU A 178 16.10 -2.51 -6.87
CA LEU A 178 17.04 -3.28 -7.70
C LEU A 178 18.05 -2.38 -8.40
N VAL A 179 17.64 -1.23 -8.92
CA VAL A 179 18.56 -0.24 -9.51
C VAL A 179 19.52 0.29 -8.46
N GLY A 180 19.02 0.68 -7.28
CA GLY A 180 19.86 1.14 -6.17
C GLY A 180 20.87 0.07 -5.72
N LEU A 181 20.39 -1.18 -5.53
CA LEU A 181 21.25 -2.30 -5.17
C LEU A 181 22.27 -2.64 -6.26
N ALA A 182 21.89 -2.58 -7.53
CA ALA A 182 22.81 -2.83 -8.63
C ALA A 182 24.00 -1.86 -8.58
N VAL A 183 23.74 -0.57 -8.39
CA VAL A 183 24.80 0.44 -8.20
C VAL A 183 25.64 0.11 -6.96
N GLY A 184 24.99 -0.22 -5.83
CA GLY A 184 25.69 -0.59 -4.59
C GLY A 184 26.56 -1.85 -4.73
N VAL A 185 26.06 -2.88 -5.41
CA VAL A 185 26.80 -4.13 -5.69
C VAL A 185 28.01 -3.84 -6.59
N ILE A 186 27.83 -3.06 -7.65
CA ILE A 186 28.92 -2.71 -8.59
C ILE A 186 30.02 -1.88 -7.88
N ALA A 187 29.61 -0.96 -7.00
CA ALA A 187 30.52 -0.07 -6.28
C ALA A 187 31.27 -0.75 -5.12
N THR A 188 30.95 -2.00 -4.77
CA THR A 188 31.52 -2.73 -3.64
C THR A 188 32.24 -4.02 -4.09
N PRO A 189 33.00 -4.69 -3.20
CA PRO A 189 33.61 -5.99 -3.52
C PRO A 189 32.57 -7.06 -3.92
N LEU A 190 31.30 -6.85 -3.62
CA LEU A 190 30.20 -7.75 -3.97
C LEU A 190 30.00 -7.92 -5.49
N ARG A 191 30.53 -6.98 -6.32
CA ARG A 191 30.58 -7.09 -7.80
C ARG A 191 31.15 -8.40 -8.32
N ARG A 192 32.03 -9.05 -7.53
CA ARG A 192 32.62 -10.36 -7.91
C ARG A 192 31.57 -11.47 -7.97
N SER A 193 30.47 -11.35 -7.26
CA SER A 193 29.35 -12.30 -7.31
C SER A 193 28.56 -12.22 -8.62
N LEU A 194 28.60 -11.08 -9.34
CA LEU A 194 27.99 -10.92 -10.65
C LEU A 194 28.55 -11.83 -11.72
N LEU A 195 29.76 -12.33 -11.51
CA LEU A 195 30.45 -13.28 -12.42
C LEU A 195 30.01 -14.73 -12.16
N LYS A 196 29.18 -15.00 -11.18
CA LYS A 196 28.72 -16.34 -10.81
C LYS A 196 27.40 -16.69 -11.48
N PRO A 197 27.19 -17.96 -11.89
CA PRO A 197 25.97 -18.35 -12.62
C PRO A 197 24.69 -18.20 -11.80
N TRP A 198 24.79 -18.21 -10.49
CA TRP A 198 23.63 -18.18 -9.59
C TRP A 198 22.81 -16.88 -9.65
N ILE A 199 23.44 -15.74 -9.95
CA ILE A 199 22.71 -14.49 -10.14
C ILE A 199 21.80 -14.57 -11.38
N TYR A 200 22.29 -15.17 -12.47
CA TYR A 200 21.50 -15.36 -13.70
C TYR A 200 20.36 -16.35 -13.48
N ALA A 201 20.59 -17.39 -12.64
CA ALA A 201 19.51 -18.28 -12.21
C ALA A 201 18.44 -17.51 -11.42
N GLY A 202 18.82 -16.61 -10.51
CA GLY A 202 17.91 -15.74 -9.79
C GLY A 202 17.12 -14.81 -10.72
N VAL A 203 17.79 -14.18 -11.69
CA VAL A 203 17.14 -13.34 -12.72
C VAL A 203 16.14 -14.15 -13.53
N LEU A 204 16.50 -15.38 -13.93
CA LEU A 204 15.61 -16.26 -14.68
C LEU A 204 14.36 -16.66 -13.87
N ILE A 205 14.53 -16.94 -12.58
CA ILE A 205 13.40 -17.23 -11.67
C ILE A 205 12.47 -16.02 -11.60
N ALA A 206 13.00 -14.81 -11.34
CA ALA A 206 12.19 -13.59 -11.29
C ALA A 206 11.48 -13.33 -12.62
N ALA A 207 12.19 -13.46 -13.74
CA ALA A 207 11.64 -13.28 -15.08
C ALA A 207 10.53 -14.29 -15.38
N ALA A 208 10.72 -15.58 -15.04
CA ALA A 208 9.71 -16.61 -15.26
C ALA A 208 8.44 -16.35 -14.45
N MET A 209 8.56 -15.85 -13.21
CA MET A 209 7.42 -15.51 -12.37
C MET A 209 6.64 -14.28 -12.89
N THR A 210 7.33 -13.34 -13.51
CA THR A 210 6.74 -12.06 -13.94
C THR A 210 6.38 -12.02 -15.41
N ALA A 211 6.92 -12.94 -16.23
CA ALA A 211 6.67 -13.00 -17.68
C ALA A 211 5.17 -12.99 -18.04
N PRO A 212 4.28 -13.74 -17.37
CA PRO A 212 2.85 -13.71 -17.71
C PRO A 212 2.25 -12.30 -17.59
N ASN A 213 2.66 -11.55 -16.56
CA ASN A 213 2.19 -10.18 -16.36
C ASN A 213 2.76 -9.22 -17.42
N PHE A 214 4.04 -9.32 -17.74
CA PHE A 214 4.65 -8.47 -18.77
C PHE A 214 4.08 -8.76 -20.17
N LEU A 215 3.76 -10.03 -20.47
CA LEU A 215 3.08 -10.39 -21.72
C LEU A 215 1.69 -9.76 -21.77
N TRP A 216 0.91 -9.84 -20.70
CA TRP A 216 -0.39 -9.18 -20.61
C TRP A 216 -0.27 -7.65 -20.82
N GLN A 217 0.71 -7.00 -20.20
CA GLN A 217 0.95 -5.55 -20.39
C GLN A 217 1.26 -5.23 -21.86
N ALA A 218 2.08 -6.06 -22.52
CA ALA A 218 2.43 -5.87 -23.93
C ALA A 218 1.22 -6.05 -24.86
N GLU A 219 0.40 -7.07 -24.62
CA GLU A 219 -0.83 -7.33 -25.39
C GLU A 219 -1.87 -6.19 -25.26
N HIS A 220 -1.88 -5.47 -24.12
CA HIS A 220 -2.80 -4.38 -23.85
C HIS A 220 -2.18 -2.98 -24.09
N GLY A 221 -1.02 -2.89 -24.77
CA GLY A 221 -0.39 -1.60 -25.12
C GLY A 221 0.29 -0.89 -23.96
N TRP A 222 0.73 -1.61 -22.92
CA TRP A 222 1.43 -1.09 -21.75
C TRP A 222 0.63 -0.05 -20.95
N PRO A 223 -0.59 -0.36 -20.51
CA PRO A 223 -1.45 0.59 -19.81
C PRO A 223 -0.81 1.14 -18.54
N PHE A 224 0.05 0.38 -17.87
CA PHE A 224 0.82 0.85 -16.71
C PHE A 224 1.73 2.05 -17.01
N LEU A 225 2.29 2.13 -18.23
CA LEU A 225 3.11 3.29 -18.62
C LEU A 225 2.24 4.52 -18.87
N GLU A 226 1.04 4.35 -19.41
CA GLU A 226 0.06 5.42 -19.57
C GLU A 226 -0.39 5.96 -18.22
N LEU A 227 -0.72 5.08 -17.27
CA LEU A 227 -1.04 5.41 -15.89
C LEU A 227 0.08 6.23 -15.23
N GLY A 228 1.34 5.81 -15.40
CA GLY A 228 2.49 6.52 -14.84
C GLY A 228 2.63 7.96 -15.35
N LYS A 229 2.33 8.19 -16.63
CA LYS A 229 2.34 9.53 -17.24
C LYS A 229 1.18 10.39 -16.71
N ALA A 230 -0.02 9.83 -16.60
CA ALA A 230 -1.19 10.53 -16.09
C ALA A 230 -1.01 10.93 -14.61
N GLY A 231 -0.51 10.03 -13.76
CA GLY A 231 -0.23 10.32 -12.35
C GLY A 231 0.80 11.43 -12.14
N ALA A 232 1.80 11.54 -13.01
CA ALA A 232 2.82 12.58 -12.92
C ALA A 232 2.25 14.00 -13.22
N SER A 233 1.20 14.12 -14.04
CA SER A 233 0.63 15.38 -14.48
C SER A 233 -0.54 15.89 -13.65
N GLY A 234 -1.29 15.01 -12.95
CA GLY A 234 -2.58 15.32 -12.35
C GLY A 234 -2.62 15.30 -10.82
N LYS A 235 -2.37 14.17 -10.21
CA LYS A 235 -2.66 13.88 -8.79
C LYS A 235 -1.60 14.34 -7.79
N ASN A 236 -0.35 14.52 -8.21
CA ASN A 236 0.74 14.77 -7.27
C ASN A 236 0.68 16.18 -6.66
N LEU A 237 0.92 16.28 -5.35
CA LEU A 237 1.12 17.56 -4.65
C LEU A 237 2.34 18.30 -5.21
N ALA A 238 2.45 19.61 -4.90
CA ALA A 238 3.63 20.39 -5.23
C ALA A 238 4.89 19.74 -4.66
N PHE A 239 5.85 19.39 -5.52
CA PHE A 239 7.05 18.67 -5.14
C PHE A 239 8.12 19.61 -4.60
N SER A 240 8.76 19.20 -3.49
CA SER A 240 9.93 19.86 -2.91
C SER A 240 10.94 18.80 -2.46
N PRO A 241 12.20 18.84 -2.90
CA PRO A 241 13.22 17.89 -2.43
C PRO A 241 13.40 17.89 -0.90
N LEU A 242 13.39 19.06 -0.28
CA LEU A 242 13.46 19.18 1.19
C LEU A 242 12.18 18.62 1.83
N GLY A 243 11.01 18.92 1.25
CA GLY A 243 9.73 18.34 1.68
C GLY A 243 9.70 16.83 1.57
N PHE A 244 10.25 16.25 0.48
CA PHE A 244 10.39 14.80 0.33
C PHE A 244 11.23 14.18 1.45
N MET A 245 12.36 14.78 1.81
CA MET A 245 13.21 14.29 2.91
C MET A 245 12.57 14.48 4.28
N ALA A 246 11.88 15.61 4.52
CA ALA A 246 11.13 15.84 5.76
C ALA A 246 9.98 14.82 5.93
N GLN A 247 9.29 14.48 4.84
CA GLN A 247 8.24 13.45 4.86
C GLN A 247 8.77 12.06 5.25
N GLN A 248 10.04 11.73 5.00
CA GLN A 248 10.61 10.47 5.49
C GLN A 248 10.52 10.39 7.02
N ALA A 249 10.89 11.47 7.72
CA ALA A 249 10.77 11.51 9.17
C ALA A 249 9.30 11.40 9.64
N LEU A 250 8.38 12.08 8.97
CA LEU A 250 6.95 12.03 9.33
C LEU A 250 6.34 10.65 9.11
N LEU A 251 6.59 10.04 7.96
CA LEU A 251 6.07 8.71 7.60
C LEU A 251 6.55 7.59 8.53
N LEU A 252 7.77 7.73 9.04
CA LEU A 252 8.38 6.74 9.94
C LEU A 252 8.17 7.07 11.42
N GLY A 253 7.65 8.25 11.74
CA GLY A 253 7.66 8.86 13.05
C GLY A 253 8.99 9.58 13.32
N PRO A 254 8.97 10.91 13.58
CA PRO A 254 10.20 11.73 13.69
C PRO A 254 11.23 11.19 14.68
N ALA A 255 10.75 10.55 15.75
CA ALA A 255 11.59 9.95 16.78
C ALA A 255 12.47 8.78 16.28
N THR A 256 12.15 8.19 15.15
CA THR A 256 12.96 7.10 14.54
C THR A 256 14.08 7.62 13.64
N ALA A 257 14.10 8.93 13.33
CA ALA A 257 15.10 9.51 12.43
C ALA A 257 16.56 9.27 12.87
N PRO A 258 16.94 9.46 14.15
CA PRO A 258 18.28 9.13 14.60
C PRO A 258 18.66 7.66 14.36
N LEU A 259 17.69 6.75 14.44
CA LEU A 259 17.93 5.32 14.30
C LEU A 259 18.31 4.92 12.86
N TRP A 260 17.54 5.35 11.85
CA TRP A 260 17.88 5.01 10.46
C TRP A 260 19.12 5.77 9.96
N ILE A 261 19.37 7.00 10.48
CA ILE A 261 20.62 7.72 10.21
C ILE A 261 21.82 6.95 10.79
N ALA A 262 21.71 6.45 12.03
CA ALA A 262 22.70 5.57 12.63
C ALA A 262 22.90 4.27 11.81
N GLY A 263 21.84 3.78 11.18
CA GLY A 263 21.89 2.62 10.28
C GLY A 263 22.70 2.90 9.01
N LEU A 264 22.46 4.03 8.35
CA LEU A 264 23.24 4.48 7.20
C LEU A 264 24.72 4.62 7.57
N TRP A 265 25.02 5.25 8.70
CA TRP A 265 26.38 5.39 9.22
C TRP A 265 27.02 4.03 9.50
N GLY A 266 26.34 3.19 10.28
CA GLY A 266 26.86 1.88 10.68
C GLY A 266 27.18 0.96 9.50
N LEU A 267 26.33 0.94 8.46
CA LEU A 267 26.56 0.16 7.24
C LEU A 267 27.70 0.76 6.37
N SER A 268 27.90 2.08 6.42
CA SER A 268 28.96 2.75 5.67
C SER A 268 30.35 2.56 6.27
N THR A 269 30.44 2.38 7.59
CA THR A 269 31.69 2.45 8.35
C THR A 269 32.20 1.10 8.85
N ARG A 270 31.64 -0.04 8.42
CA ARG A 270 32.12 -1.39 8.79
C ARG A 270 33.32 -1.82 7.97
N PRO A 271 34.55 -1.84 8.52
CA PRO A 271 35.76 -2.20 7.74
C PRO A 271 35.78 -3.69 7.41
N SER A 272 35.25 -4.54 8.29
CA SER A 272 35.24 -6.00 8.13
C SER A 272 34.30 -6.52 7.05
N GLU A 273 33.27 -5.73 6.71
CA GLU A 273 32.24 -6.11 5.75
C GLU A 273 31.97 -4.95 4.77
N PRO A 274 32.94 -4.56 3.93
CA PRO A 274 32.79 -3.41 3.02
C PRO A 274 31.68 -3.60 1.99
N GLU A 275 31.25 -4.84 1.76
CA GLU A 275 30.11 -5.19 0.91
C GLU A 275 28.77 -4.59 1.42
N LEU A 276 28.63 -4.38 2.72
CA LEU A 276 27.42 -3.81 3.33
C LEU A 276 27.17 -2.34 2.93
N ARG A 277 28.20 -1.65 2.41
CA ARG A 277 28.07 -0.31 1.82
C ARG A 277 27.10 -0.28 0.63
N ALA A 278 26.77 -1.43 0.07
CA ALA A 278 25.75 -1.53 -0.98
C ALA A 278 24.39 -0.97 -0.55
N PHE A 279 24.00 -1.11 0.74
CA PHE A 279 22.72 -0.62 1.23
C PHE A 279 22.62 0.92 1.35
N PRO A 280 23.57 1.64 1.99
CA PRO A 280 23.53 3.10 1.99
C PRO A 280 23.69 3.71 0.59
N ILE A 281 24.47 3.08 -0.32
CA ILE A 281 24.53 3.48 -1.72
C ILE A 281 23.16 3.29 -2.39
N ALA A 282 22.50 2.15 -2.18
CA ALA A 282 21.16 1.91 -2.70
C ALA A 282 20.17 2.94 -2.20
N TYR A 283 20.17 3.24 -0.89
CA TYR A 283 19.32 4.29 -0.30
C TYR A 283 19.51 5.64 -1.01
N ALA A 284 20.77 6.07 -1.18
CA ALA A 284 21.09 7.35 -1.83
C ALA A 284 20.61 7.37 -3.29
N VAL A 285 20.85 6.30 -4.04
CA VAL A 285 20.45 6.18 -5.45
C VAL A 285 18.93 6.21 -5.58
N ILE A 286 18.18 5.45 -4.76
CA ILE A 286 16.73 5.42 -4.79
C ILE A 286 16.15 6.80 -4.43
N ALA A 287 16.68 7.43 -3.38
CA ALA A 287 16.25 8.76 -2.96
C ALA A 287 16.47 9.79 -4.08
N ILE A 288 17.63 9.78 -4.74
CA ILE A 288 17.94 10.66 -5.88
C ILE A 288 16.97 10.40 -7.04
N ILE A 289 16.74 9.13 -7.41
CA ILE A 289 15.81 8.79 -8.50
C ILE A 289 14.40 9.29 -8.17
N LEU A 290 13.89 9.04 -6.96
CA LEU A 290 12.56 9.46 -6.55
C LEU A 290 12.43 10.99 -6.48
N ILE A 291 13.48 11.70 -6.04
CA ILE A 291 13.50 13.16 -6.05
C ILE A 291 13.45 13.70 -7.48
N LEU A 292 14.27 13.16 -8.38
CA LEU A 292 14.31 13.59 -9.78
C LEU A 292 13.03 13.25 -10.54
N ALA A 293 12.40 12.12 -10.21
CA ALA A 293 11.13 11.68 -10.81
C ALA A 293 9.90 12.30 -10.15
N HIS A 294 10.04 13.20 -9.16
CA HIS A 294 8.95 13.75 -8.35
C HIS A 294 8.05 12.65 -7.74
N GLY A 295 8.68 11.55 -7.32
CA GLY A 295 8.00 10.38 -6.77
C GLY A 295 7.37 10.65 -5.40
N LYS A 296 6.35 9.86 -5.06
CA LYS A 296 5.71 9.93 -3.74
C LYS A 296 6.72 9.52 -2.65
N ALA A 297 6.74 10.25 -1.54
CA ALA A 297 7.73 10.06 -0.47
C ALA A 297 7.70 8.64 0.14
N TYR A 298 6.52 8.02 0.23
CA TYR A 298 6.36 6.69 0.80
C TYR A 298 6.96 5.56 -0.07
N TYR A 299 7.31 5.83 -1.34
CA TYR A 299 8.00 4.84 -2.19
C TYR A 299 9.40 4.47 -1.67
N LEU A 300 10.00 5.30 -0.83
CA LEU A 300 11.27 4.99 -0.18
C LEU A 300 11.09 4.14 1.10
N ALA A 301 9.87 4.09 1.67
CA ALA A 301 9.61 3.45 2.96
C ALA A 301 10.09 1.98 3.07
N PRO A 302 9.99 1.12 2.05
CA PRO A 302 10.36 -0.30 2.17
C PRO A 302 11.82 -0.58 2.52
N ILE A 303 12.76 0.39 2.35
CA ILE A 303 14.19 0.18 2.68
C ILE A 303 14.47 0.35 4.19
N TYR A 304 13.61 1.07 4.93
CA TYR A 304 13.92 1.46 6.32
C TYR A 304 13.99 0.30 7.31
N PRO A 305 13.27 -0.83 7.20
CA PRO A 305 13.49 -1.97 8.07
C PRO A 305 14.95 -2.45 8.10
N THR A 306 15.64 -2.44 6.93
CA THR A 306 17.08 -2.71 6.82
C THR A 306 17.91 -1.69 7.61
N LEU A 307 17.58 -0.41 7.51
CA LEU A 307 18.29 0.67 8.18
C LEU A 307 18.02 0.68 9.70
N PHE A 308 16.80 0.39 10.12
CA PHE A 308 16.45 0.27 11.54
C PHE A 308 17.22 -0.87 12.21
N ALA A 309 17.34 -2.01 11.56
CA ALA A 309 18.10 -3.14 12.06
C ALA A 309 19.58 -2.79 12.25
N ALA A 310 20.20 -2.16 11.26
CA ALA A 310 21.60 -1.74 11.32
C ALA A 310 21.82 -0.63 12.37
N GLY A 311 20.91 0.34 12.41
CA GLY A 311 20.97 1.46 13.36
C GLY A 311 20.81 1.02 14.80
N ALA A 312 19.94 0.06 15.06
CA ALA A 312 19.77 -0.49 16.40
C ALA A 312 21.06 -1.16 16.93
N GLY A 313 21.77 -1.87 16.04
CA GLY A 313 23.08 -2.42 16.36
C GLY A 313 24.13 -1.34 16.63
N ALA A 314 24.13 -0.24 15.85
CA ALA A 314 25.01 0.89 16.09
C ALA A 314 24.73 1.56 17.44
N VAL A 315 23.45 1.84 17.74
CA VAL A 315 23.01 2.43 19.03
C VAL A 315 23.39 1.52 20.21
N GLU A 316 23.23 0.19 20.06
CA GLU A 316 23.63 -0.77 21.08
C GLU A 316 25.12 -0.69 21.42
N ASN A 317 25.96 -0.52 20.39
CA ASN A 317 27.41 -0.39 20.54
C ASN A 317 27.82 0.95 21.12
N TRP A 318 27.12 2.05 20.79
CA TRP A 318 27.41 3.38 21.32
C TRP A 318 27.00 3.54 22.78
N PHE A 319 25.93 2.88 23.21
CA PHE A 319 25.37 3.04 24.55
C PHE A 319 25.45 1.73 25.36
N ALA A 320 26.53 1.59 26.13
CA ALA A 320 26.67 0.47 27.07
C ALA A 320 25.72 0.59 28.28
N ASN A 321 25.37 1.81 28.68
CA ASN A 321 24.55 2.09 29.87
C ASN A 321 23.07 1.70 29.61
N ARG A 322 22.51 0.93 30.53
CA ARG A 322 21.11 0.47 30.48
C ARG A 322 20.09 1.63 30.47
N VAL A 323 20.39 2.72 31.18
CA VAL A 323 19.48 3.89 31.23
C VAL A 323 19.32 4.50 29.83
N PHE A 324 20.41 4.73 29.10
CA PHE A 324 20.35 5.26 27.74
C PHE A 324 19.63 4.29 26.77
N ARG A 325 19.76 2.98 26.96
CA ARG A 325 19.03 1.98 26.17
C ARG A 325 17.52 2.06 26.41
N TRP A 326 17.08 2.23 27.67
CA TRP A 326 15.67 2.41 27.99
C TRP A 326 15.14 3.75 27.46
N ILE A 327 15.94 4.83 27.51
CA ILE A 327 15.59 6.12 26.90
C ILE A 327 15.39 5.94 25.39
N ALA A 328 16.29 5.25 24.68
CA ALA A 328 16.16 5.00 23.24
C ALA A 328 14.87 4.23 22.88
N ILE A 329 14.50 3.22 23.67
CA ILE A 329 13.22 2.52 23.54
C ILE A 329 12.05 3.48 23.79
N GLY A 330 12.09 4.27 24.87
CA GLY A 330 11.04 5.23 25.22
C GLY A 330 10.82 6.28 24.13
N ILE A 331 11.90 6.78 23.52
CA ILE A 331 11.85 7.73 22.39
C ILE A 331 11.10 7.15 21.18
N VAL A 332 11.19 5.85 20.92
CA VAL A 332 10.47 5.20 19.82
C VAL A 332 9.03 4.84 20.24
N VAL A 333 8.86 4.27 21.44
CA VAL A 333 7.60 3.71 21.88
C VAL A 333 6.56 4.78 22.21
N ILE A 334 6.95 5.83 22.97
CA ILE A 334 5.98 6.82 23.44
C ILE A 334 5.34 7.59 22.26
N PRO A 335 6.10 8.20 21.33
CA PRO A 335 5.49 8.85 20.18
C PRO A 335 4.74 7.87 19.27
N GLY A 336 5.25 6.64 19.11
CA GLY A 336 4.59 5.60 18.31
C GLY A 336 3.20 5.24 18.86
N LEU A 337 3.05 5.12 20.17
CA LEU A 337 1.75 4.87 20.80
C LEU A 337 0.81 6.08 20.69
N VAL A 338 1.33 7.30 20.77
CA VAL A 338 0.55 8.53 20.57
C VAL A 338 0.06 8.64 19.12
N THR A 339 0.87 8.24 18.13
CA THR A 339 0.48 8.31 16.71
C THR A 339 -0.34 7.12 16.25
N LEU A 340 -0.39 6.02 17.01
CA LEU A 340 -1.12 4.80 16.63
C LEU A 340 -2.61 5.07 16.31
N PRO A 341 -3.39 5.82 17.12
CA PRO A 341 -4.77 6.15 16.79
C PRO A 341 -4.94 7.08 15.59
N ILE A 342 -3.86 7.76 15.16
CA ILE A 342 -3.89 8.62 13.96
C ILE A 342 -3.85 7.78 12.68
N VAL A 343 -3.23 6.61 12.72
CA VAL A 343 -2.99 5.79 11.53
C VAL A 343 -3.75 4.47 11.51
N LEU A 344 -4.29 4.04 12.66
CA LEU A 344 -5.18 2.88 12.76
C LEU A 344 -6.58 3.31 13.20
N PRO A 345 -7.65 2.73 12.64
CA PRO A 345 -9.03 3.09 12.94
C PRO A 345 -9.49 2.51 14.29
N VAL A 346 -8.78 2.84 15.38
CA VAL A 346 -9.07 2.35 16.73
C VAL A 346 -10.02 3.26 17.51
N LEU A 347 -10.26 4.49 17.03
CA LEU A 347 -11.18 5.44 17.61
C LEU A 347 -12.42 5.59 16.71
N PRO A 348 -13.64 5.77 17.27
CA PRO A 348 -14.77 6.23 16.49
C PRO A 348 -14.46 7.55 15.76
N PRO A 349 -15.04 7.83 14.58
CA PRO A 349 -14.70 9.01 13.76
C PRO A 349 -14.75 10.34 14.52
N ASP A 350 -15.77 10.59 15.34
CA ASP A 350 -15.90 11.82 16.14
C ASP A 350 -14.78 11.97 17.19
N GLN A 351 -14.38 10.85 17.80
CA GLN A 351 -13.28 10.84 18.76
C GLN A 351 -11.94 11.04 18.06
N PHE A 352 -11.78 10.45 16.86
CA PHE A 352 -10.60 10.67 16.03
C PHE A 352 -10.42 12.15 15.68
N VAL A 353 -11.49 12.83 15.24
CA VAL A 353 -11.45 14.26 14.89
C VAL A 353 -10.99 15.10 16.09
N ARG A 354 -11.52 14.85 17.28
CA ARG A 354 -11.10 15.54 18.51
C ARG A 354 -9.65 15.25 18.86
N TYR A 355 -9.26 13.98 18.85
CA TYR A 355 -7.90 13.56 19.18
C TYR A 355 -6.85 14.16 18.22
N SER A 356 -7.11 14.15 16.92
CA SER A 356 -6.22 14.76 15.92
C SER A 356 -6.10 16.26 16.08
N ALA A 357 -7.20 16.95 16.40
CA ALA A 357 -7.21 18.39 16.67
C ALA A 357 -6.41 18.75 17.94
N GLU A 358 -6.50 17.96 19.00
CA GLU A 358 -5.69 18.13 20.24
C GLU A 358 -4.19 17.99 19.97
N LEU A 359 -3.80 17.16 18.98
CA LEU A 359 -2.41 17.02 18.52
C LEU A 359 -1.99 18.10 17.50
N GLY A 360 -2.86 19.07 17.20
CA GLY A 360 -2.60 20.11 16.21
C GLY A 360 -2.54 19.62 14.77
N MET A 361 -3.08 18.43 14.50
CA MET A 361 -3.14 17.86 13.15
C MET A 361 -4.44 18.25 12.45
N SER A 362 -4.35 18.51 11.15
CA SER A 362 -5.52 18.76 10.29
C SER A 362 -5.55 17.73 9.15
N PRO A 363 -6.71 17.50 8.50
CA PRO A 363 -6.79 16.62 7.34
C PRO A 363 -5.79 16.94 6.22
N SER A 364 -5.43 18.22 6.08
CA SER A 364 -4.42 18.69 5.11
C SER A 364 -3.01 18.16 5.38
N THR A 365 -2.69 17.87 6.63
CA THR A 365 -1.35 17.37 7.02
C THR A 365 -1.10 15.93 6.53
N THR A 366 -2.17 15.18 6.27
CA THR A 366 -2.13 13.77 5.87
C THR A 366 -2.60 13.54 4.43
N ALA A 367 -2.89 14.62 3.68
CA ALA A 367 -3.31 14.51 2.28
C ALA A 367 -2.17 13.93 1.43
N SER A 368 -2.45 12.90 0.65
CA SER A 368 -1.52 12.27 -0.29
C SER A 368 -1.74 12.72 -1.74
N GLU A 369 -2.89 13.31 -2.04
CA GLU A 369 -3.32 13.73 -3.38
C GLU A 369 -4.02 15.10 -3.33
N ARG A 370 -4.10 15.77 -4.49
CA ARG A 370 -4.84 17.03 -4.64
C ARG A 370 -6.34 16.75 -4.61
N GLY A 371 -7.11 17.63 -3.98
CA GLY A 371 -8.58 17.55 -3.97
C GLY A 371 -9.19 18.26 -2.78
N ALA A 372 -10.53 18.33 -2.74
CA ALA A 372 -11.28 18.81 -1.60
C ALA A 372 -11.11 17.85 -0.42
N GLN A 373 -10.84 18.43 0.76
CA GLN A 373 -10.54 17.65 1.95
C GLN A 373 -11.82 17.24 2.66
N SER A 374 -11.82 16.02 3.18
CA SER A 374 -12.83 15.49 4.09
C SER A 374 -12.54 15.89 5.54
N VAL A 375 -13.48 15.63 6.43
CA VAL A 375 -13.33 15.75 7.89
C VAL A 375 -12.25 14.77 8.41
N LEU A 376 -12.11 13.61 7.75
CA LEU A 376 -11.10 12.61 8.05
C LEU A 376 -9.93 12.70 7.05
N PRO A 377 -8.73 12.18 7.41
CA PRO A 377 -7.67 11.94 6.44
C PRO A 377 -8.16 11.08 5.28
N GLN A 378 -7.61 11.32 4.08
CA GLN A 378 -8.05 10.66 2.85
C GLN A 378 -8.16 9.13 2.99
N TYR A 379 -7.14 8.46 3.54
CA TYR A 379 -7.13 7.01 3.68
C TYR A 379 -8.18 6.45 4.65
N PHE A 380 -8.71 7.27 5.57
CA PHE A 380 -9.88 6.91 6.36
C PHE A 380 -11.17 7.28 5.66
N ALA A 381 -11.25 8.48 5.06
CA ALA A 381 -12.44 8.92 4.33
C ALA A 381 -12.82 7.97 3.20
N ASP A 382 -11.83 7.39 2.52
CA ASP A 382 -11.99 6.37 1.48
C ASP A 382 -12.55 5.01 2.01
N MET A 383 -12.77 4.87 3.32
CA MET A 383 -13.44 3.70 3.92
C MET A 383 -14.95 3.90 4.16
N PHE A 384 -15.49 5.08 3.89
CA PHE A 384 -16.88 5.43 4.20
C PHE A 384 -17.70 5.70 2.95
N GLY A 385 -19.01 5.45 3.06
CA GLY A 385 -20.00 5.84 2.06
C GLY A 385 -20.27 4.80 0.97
N TRP A 386 -19.43 3.81 0.76
CA TRP A 386 -19.53 2.87 -0.37
C TRP A 386 -20.77 1.98 -0.31
N ARG A 387 -21.06 1.42 0.85
CA ARG A 387 -22.23 0.56 1.06
C ARG A 387 -23.54 1.36 0.99
N GLU A 388 -23.56 2.51 1.63
CA GLU A 388 -24.70 3.44 1.64
C GLU A 388 -25.00 3.95 0.22
N MET A 389 -23.96 4.26 -0.55
CA MET A 389 -24.08 4.64 -1.96
C MET A 389 -24.72 3.50 -2.78
N ALA A 390 -24.22 2.28 -2.63
CA ALA A 390 -24.74 1.13 -3.36
C ALA A 390 -26.21 0.85 -3.00
N GLU A 391 -26.58 0.98 -1.74
CA GLU A 391 -27.98 0.83 -1.26
C GLU A 391 -28.91 1.88 -1.86
N GLN A 392 -28.50 3.16 -1.83
CA GLN A 392 -29.32 4.26 -2.34
C GLN A 392 -29.45 4.23 -3.86
N VAL A 393 -28.37 3.96 -4.59
CA VAL A 393 -28.37 3.76 -6.05
C VAL A 393 -29.29 2.58 -6.41
N SER A 394 -29.22 1.48 -5.66
CA SER A 394 -30.08 0.32 -5.88
C SER A 394 -31.55 0.63 -5.61
N ALA A 395 -31.86 1.48 -4.62
CA ALA A 395 -33.23 1.94 -4.36
C ALA A 395 -33.77 2.76 -5.53
N VAL A 396 -32.97 3.68 -6.09
CA VAL A 396 -33.32 4.44 -7.29
C VAL A 396 -33.56 3.51 -8.48
N TYR A 397 -32.68 2.53 -8.70
CA TYR A 397 -32.82 1.54 -9.78
C TYR A 397 -34.13 0.74 -9.67
N ARG A 398 -34.47 0.24 -8.48
CA ARG A 398 -35.71 -0.51 -8.25
C ARG A 398 -36.95 0.33 -8.46
N ALA A 399 -36.90 1.65 -8.21
CA ALA A 399 -38.00 2.58 -8.41
C ALA A 399 -38.22 2.96 -9.88
N LEU A 400 -37.31 2.63 -10.80
CA LEU A 400 -37.48 2.87 -12.23
C LEU A 400 -38.65 2.06 -12.81
N PRO A 401 -39.34 2.58 -13.85
CA PRO A 401 -40.25 1.79 -14.66
C PRO A 401 -39.54 0.55 -15.21
N THR A 402 -40.27 -0.57 -15.39
CA THR A 402 -39.68 -1.83 -15.83
C THR A 402 -38.93 -1.68 -17.14
N ALA A 403 -39.48 -0.94 -18.12
CA ALA A 403 -38.80 -0.70 -19.40
C ALA A 403 -37.46 0.07 -19.29
N ASP A 404 -37.37 1.00 -18.33
CA ASP A 404 -36.11 1.70 -18.05
C ASP A 404 -35.15 0.82 -17.28
N ARG A 405 -35.64 0.07 -16.29
CA ARG A 405 -34.83 -0.80 -15.45
C ARG A 405 -34.08 -1.89 -16.26
N GLU A 406 -34.73 -2.46 -17.26
CA GLU A 406 -34.11 -3.47 -18.15
C GLU A 406 -32.93 -2.92 -18.97
N ARG A 407 -32.88 -1.60 -19.19
CA ARG A 407 -31.84 -0.91 -19.96
C ARG A 407 -30.88 -0.10 -19.10
N ALA A 408 -31.19 0.03 -17.79
CA ALA A 408 -30.42 0.88 -16.91
C ALA A 408 -29.09 0.28 -16.51
N VAL A 409 -28.06 1.11 -16.52
CA VAL A 409 -26.70 0.81 -16.07
C VAL A 409 -26.21 1.90 -15.12
N PHE A 410 -25.45 1.54 -14.11
CA PHE A 410 -24.76 2.51 -13.28
C PHE A 410 -23.41 2.88 -13.93
N PHE A 411 -23.19 4.18 -14.13
CA PHE A 411 -21.90 4.70 -14.58
C PHE A 411 -21.15 5.30 -13.39
N GLY A 412 -20.10 4.60 -12.93
CA GLY A 412 -19.17 5.10 -11.93
C GLY A 412 -18.19 6.09 -12.53
N ARG A 413 -18.06 7.29 -11.94
CA ARG A 413 -17.05 8.30 -12.34
C ARG A 413 -15.64 7.79 -12.09
N ASN A 414 -15.48 6.90 -11.11
CA ASN A 414 -14.23 6.24 -10.80
C ASN A 414 -14.45 4.74 -10.54
N TYR A 415 -13.33 3.98 -10.48
CA TYR A 415 -13.38 2.53 -10.23
C TYR A 415 -13.97 2.18 -8.85
N GLY A 416 -13.84 3.05 -7.84
CA GLY A 416 -14.37 2.82 -6.50
C GLY A 416 -15.90 2.82 -6.47
N GLU A 417 -16.54 3.80 -7.13
CA GLU A 417 -18.00 3.85 -7.29
C GLU A 417 -18.53 2.62 -8.01
N ALA A 418 -17.89 2.24 -9.14
CA ALA A 418 -18.31 1.08 -9.90
C ALA A 418 -18.11 -0.22 -9.11
N ALA A 419 -16.98 -0.36 -8.39
CA ALA A 419 -16.68 -1.52 -7.58
C ALA A 419 -17.62 -1.64 -6.37
N ALA A 420 -18.03 -0.53 -5.75
CA ALA A 420 -19.01 -0.55 -4.68
C ALA A 420 -20.35 -1.14 -5.15
N LEU A 421 -20.79 -0.82 -6.37
CA LEU A 421 -22.00 -1.40 -6.95
C LEU A 421 -21.79 -2.88 -7.34
N ASP A 422 -20.64 -3.26 -7.91
CA ASP A 422 -20.37 -4.66 -8.25
C ASP A 422 -20.32 -5.53 -6.97
N VAL A 423 -19.75 -5.04 -5.85
CA VAL A 423 -19.59 -5.80 -4.59
C VAL A 423 -20.86 -5.80 -3.73
N TYR A 424 -21.48 -4.63 -3.51
CA TYR A 424 -22.64 -4.50 -2.61
C TYR A 424 -23.97 -4.53 -3.33
N GLY A 425 -24.01 -4.09 -4.59
CA GLY A 425 -25.23 -3.99 -5.38
C GLY A 425 -26.06 -5.28 -5.45
N PRO A 426 -25.46 -6.48 -5.59
CA PRO A 426 -26.21 -7.74 -5.59
C PRO A 426 -27.07 -7.94 -4.35
N SER A 427 -26.59 -7.54 -3.16
CA SER A 427 -27.34 -7.61 -1.90
C SER A 427 -28.55 -6.68 -1.87
N PHE A 428 -28.55 -5.63 -2.68
CA PHE A 428 -29.61 -4.62 -2.77
C PHE A 428 -30.40 -4.68 -4.08
N GLN A 429 -30.17 -5.69 -4.93
CA GLN A 429 -30.75 -5.81 -6.28
C GLN A 429 -30.48 -4.56 -7.15
N GLY A 430 -29.21 -4.11 -7.11
CA GLY A 430 -28.74 -2.94 -7.82
C GLY A 430 -28.47 -3.18 -9.30
N PRO A 431 -28.23 -2.10 -10.07
CA PRO A 431 -27.90 -2.19 -11.48
C PRO A 431 -26.48 -2.72 -11.68
N PRO A 432 -26.18 -3.28 -12.86
CA PRO A 432 -24.80 -3.54 -13.29
C PRO A 432 -24.02 -2.22 -13.39
N ALA A 433 -22.72 -2.27 -13.06
CA ALA A 433 -21.86 -1.10 -13.06
C ALA A 433 -20.85 -1.12 -14.22
N ILE A 434 -20.60 0.05 -14.80
CA ILE A 434 -19.53 0.33 -15.79
C ILE A 434 -18.77 1.59 -15.38
N SER A 435 -17.56 1.77 -15.89
CA SER A 435 -16.77 3.00 -15.70
C SER A 435 -15.71 3.12 -16.80
N GLY A 436 -15.33 4.34 -17.15
CA GLY A 436 -14.19 4.63 -18.00
C GLY A 436 -12.82 4.49 -17.31
N HIS A 437 -12.81 4.20 -16.00
CA HIS A 437 -11.62 4.25 -15.16
C HIS A 437 -10.92 2.89 -15.09
N ASN A 438 -9.60 2.87 -15.30
CA ASN A 438 -8.70 1.72 -15.18
C ASN A 438 -9.27 0.46 -15.86
N ASN A 439 -9.30 -0.68 -15.20
CA ASN A 439 -9.77 -1.94 -15.80
C ASN A 439 -11.24 -1.94 -16.20
N TYR A 440 -12.08 -1.12 -15.60
CA TYR A 440 -13.47 -0.98 -16.00
C TYR A 440 -13.61 -0.54 -17.45
N PHE A 441 -12.70 0.36 -17.92
CA PHE A 441 -12.66 0.74 -19.33
C PHE A 441 -12.40 -0.46 -20.24
N LEU A 442 -11.45 -1.33 -19.88
CA LEU A 442 -11.13 -2.54 -20.65
C LEU A 442 -12.27 -3.57 -20.63
N TRP A 443 -13.06 -3.62 -19.56
CA TRP A 443 -14.23 -4.50 -19.49
C TRP A 443 -15.43 -4.00 -20.31
N GLY A 444 -15.39 -2.78 -20.79
CA GLY A 444 -16.32 -2.21 -21.74
C GLY A 444 -17.69 -1.87 -21.17
N THR A 445 -18.62 -1.63 -22.07
CA THR A 445 -20.01 -1.22 -21.75
C THR A 445 -20.91 -2.36 -21.28
N LYS A 446 -20.43 -3.60 -21.22
CA LYS A 446 -21.21 -4.80 -20.90
C LYS A 446 -22.46 -4.98 -21.81
N GLY A 447 -22.46 -4.41 -23.01
CA GLY A 447 -23.55 -4.45 -23.96
C GLY A 447 -24.66 -3.38 -23.75
N PHE A 448 -24.52 -2.51 -22.75
CA PHE A 448 -25.45 -1.40 -22.56
C PHE A 448 -25.22 -0.31 -23.60
N ASP A 449 -26.33 0.28 -24.08
CA ASP A 449 -26.33 1.34 -25.09
C ASP A 449 -26.29 2.75 -24.51
N GLY A 450 -26.45 2.85 -23.18
CA GLY A 450 -26.50 4.14 -22.45
C GLY A 450 -27.85 4.84 -22.50
N SER A 451 -28.92 4.17 -22.95
CA SER A 451 -30.27 4.76 -23.06
C SER A 451 -30.85 5.17 -21.70
N VAL A 452 -30.48 4.47 -20.62
CA VAL A 452 -30.79 4.84 -19.23
C VAL A 452 -29.53 4.66 -18.39
N VAL A 453 -29.02 5.76 -17.83
CA VAL A 453 -27.80 5.76 -17.00
C VAL A 453 -28.13 6.29 -15.62
N ILE A 454 -27.74 5.56 -14.57
CA ILE A 454 -27.72 6.07 -13.19
C ILE A 454 -26.29 6.51 -12.88
N MET A 455 -26.14 7.70 -12.34
CA MET A 455 -24.83 8.27 -12.02
C MET A 455 -24.85 9.02 -10.70
N VAL A 456 -23.79 8.91 -9.92
CA VAL A 456 -23.62 9.68 -8.67
C VAL A 456 -22.69 10.86 -8.92
N GLY A 457 -23.09 12.06 -8.49
CA GLY A 457 -22.31 13.27 -8.66
C GLY A 457 -22.15 13.70 -10.13
N GLY A 458 -21.17 14.52 -10.40
CA GLY A 458 -20.94 15.09 -11.73
C GLY A 458 -21.45 16.51 -11.87
N ASN A 459 -21.10 17.15 -13.00
CA ASN A 459 -21.50 18.52 -13.31
C ASN A 459 -22.77 18.52 -14.17
N ALA A 460 -23.87 19.03 -13.63
CA ALA A 460 -25.18 19.07 -14.31
C ALA A 460 -25.11 19.77 -15.68
N SER A 461 -24.31 20.84 -15.81
CA SER A 461 -24.14 21.54 -17.09
C SER A 461 -23.44 20.67 -18.13
N MET A 462 -22.45 19.86 -17.72
CA MET A 462 -21.77 18.91 -18.59
C MET A 462 -22.71 17.78 -18.99
N LEU A 463 -23.49 17.23 -18.04
CA LEU A 463 -24.47 16.19 -18.32
C LEU A 463 -25.52 16.65 -19.33
N ALA A 464 -25.96 17.94 -19.26
CA ALA A 464 -26.89 18.53 -20.22
C ALA A 464 -26.33 18.64 -21.65
N THR A 465 -25.03 18.49 -21.85
CA THR A 465 -24.46 18.38 -23.21
C THR A 465 -24.51 16.96 -23.77
N MET A 466 -24.75 15.96 -22.90
CA MET A 466 -24.68 14.53 -23.25
C MET A 466 -26.06 13.86 -23.26
N PHE A 467 -27.02 14.37 -22.46
CA PHE A 467 -28.36 13.80 -22.28
C PHE A 467 -29.44 14.88 -22.38
N ASP A 468 -30.60 14.53 -22.98
CA ASP A 468 -31.73 15.44 -23.09
C ASP A 468 -32.65 15.37 -21.87
N ASP A 469 -32.71 14.26 -21.12
CA ASP A 469 -33.50 14.09 -19.91
C ASP A 469 -32.58 13.80 -18.71
N ILE A 470 -32.60 14.71 -17.73
CA ILE A 470 -31.79 14.64 -16.52
C ILE A 470 -32.69 14.77 -15.31
N GLN A 471 -32.88 13.69 -14.57
CA GLN A 471 -33.66 13.67 -13.36
C GLN A 471 -32.76 13.51 -12.12
N VAL A 472 -32.91 14.35 -11.12
CA VAL A 472 -32.32 14.12 -9.78
C VAL A 472 -33.26 13.19 -9.02
N ALA A 473 -32.82 11.96 -8.76
CA ALA A 473 -33.61 10.92 -8.13
C ALA A 473 -33.27 10.69 -6.65
N GLY A 474 -32.20 11.29 -6.16
CA GLY A 474 -31.76 11.16 -4.78
C GLY A 474 -30.50 11.96 -4.51
N ARG A 475 -29.94 11.80 -3.31
CA ARG A 475 -28.68 12.43 -2.91
C ARG A 475 -27.93 11.51 -1.94
N ILE A 476 -26.64 11.33 -2.19
CA ILE A 476 -25.76 10.62 -1.25
C ILE A 476 -25.28 11.62 -0.20
N ASP A 477 -25.39 11.27 1.06
CA ASP A 477 -24.83 12.03 2.17
C ASP A 477 -24.15 11.07 3.15
N SER A 478 -22.82 11.19 3.26
CA SER A 478 -21.99 10.42 4.17
C SER A 478 -20.95 11.36 4.77
N PRO A 479 -21.12 11.83 6.00
CA PRO A 479 -20.34 12.93 6.58
C PRO A 479 -18.85 12.65 6.73
N TYR A 480 -18.44 11.37 6.73
CA TYR A 480 -17.06 10.94 6.88
C TYR A 480 -16.41 10.48 5.58
N ALA A 481 -17.19 10.36 4.49
CA ALA A 481 -16.65 9.97 3.18
C ALA A 481 -15.80 11.07 2.56
N MET A 482 -15.15 10.75 1.45
CA MET A 482 -14.44 11.72 0.64
C MET A 482 -15.36 12.86 0.22
N ALA A 483 -14.82 14.08 0.16
CA ALA A 483 -15.60 15.26 -0.21
C ALA A 483 -16.22 15.18 -1.62
N SER A 484 -15.65 14.37 -2.51
CA SER A 484 -16.18 14.06 -3.83
C SER A 484 -17.35 13.07 -3.81
N GLU A 485 -17.54 12.33 -2.71
CA GLU A 485 -18.48 11.21 -2.59
C GLU A 485 -19.60 11.50 -1.57
N THR A 486 -19.61 12.69 -0.97
CA THR A 486 -20.64 13.13 -0.03
C THR A 486 -21.38 14.36 -0.52
N ASN A 487 -22.64 14.55 -0.10
CA ASN A 487 -23.52 15.63 -0.52
C ASN A 487 -23.67 15.73 -2.06
N VAL A 488 -23.67 14.59 -2.76
CA VAL A 488 -23.75 14.51 -4.22
C VAL A 488 -25.10 13.95 -4.69
N PRO A 489 -25.67 14.47 -5.79
CA PRO A 489 -26.93 13.98 -6.35
C PRO A 489 -26.77 12.60 -6.99
N ILE A 490 -27.87 11.83 -6.97
CA ILE A 490 -28.05 10.65 -7.81
C ILE A 490 -28.87 11.10 -9.02
N TYR A 491 -28.31 11.00 -10.20
CA TYR A 491 -28.97 11.31 -11.46
C TYR A 491 -29.51 10.04 -12.11
N VAL A 492 -30.70 10.16 -12.75
CA VAL A 492 -31.20 9.25 -13.78
C VAL A 492 -31.17 10.03 -15.09
N LEU A 493 -30.37 9.57 -16.01
CA LEU A 493 -30.08 10.21 -17.30
C LEU A 493 -30.72 9.37 -18.41
N ARG A 494 -31.45 10.01 -19.32
CA ARG A 494 -32.10 9.37 -20.46
C ARG A 494 -31.87 10.14 -21.74
N SER A 495 -32.19 9.51 -22.85
CA SER A 495 -32.06 10.12 -24.19
C SER A 495 -30.63 10.65 -24.43
N PRO A 496 -29.64 9.78 -24.46
CA PRO A 496 -28.27 10.18 -24.79
C PRO A 496 -28.22 10.77 -26.22
N ARG A 497 -27.45 11.86 -26.39
CA ARG A 497 -27.27 12.50 -27.70
C ARG A 497 -26.36 11.73 -28.63
N ALA A 498 -25.58 10.81 -28.09
CA ALA A 498 -24.77 9.85 -28.86
C ALA A 498 -24.79 8.47 -28.18
N PRO A 499 -24.71 7.38 -28.93
CA PRO A 499 -24.63 6.04 -28.35
C PRO A 499 -23.40 5.88 -27.45
N LEU A 500 -23.54 5.13 -26.35
CA LEU A 500 -22.45 4.89 -25.42
C LEU A 500 -21.21 4.27 -26.09
N SER A 501 -21.40 3.41 -27.08
CA SER A 501 -20.31 2.79 -27.85
C SER A 501 -19.47 3.81 -28.62
N GLU A 502 -20.06 4.91 -29.08
CA GLU A 502 -19.38 5.96 -29.82
C GLU A 502 -18.54 6.86 -28.87
N ILE A 503 -19.11 7.18 -27.70
CA ILE A 503 -18.43 8.04 -26.71
C ILE A 503 -17.46 7.25 -25.81
N TRP A 504 -17.56 5.93 -25.74
CA TRP A 504 -16.76 5.09 -24.84
C TRP A 504 -15.24 5.37 -24.91
N PRO A 505 -14.61 5.49 -26.09
CA PRO A 505 -13.18 5.79 -26.16
C PRO A 505 -12.79 7.11 -25.50
N THR A 506 -13.70 8.11 -25.46
CA THR A 506 -13.46 9.43 -24.86
C THR A 506 -13.59 9.41 -23.33
N LEU A 507 -14.23 8.39 -22.78
CA LEU A 507 -14.41 8.20 -21.33
C LEU A 507 -13.20 7.50 -20.68
N LYS A 508 -12.25 7.02 -21.50
CA LYS A 508 -11.05 6.38 -20.99
C LYS A 508 -10.23 7.31 -20.12
N HIS A 509 -9.95 6.89 -18.91
CA HIS A 509 -8.96 7.54 -18.04
C HIS A 509 -8.25 6.51 -17.15
N TYR A 510 -6.93 6.57 -17.15
CA TYR A 510 -6.06 5.76 -16.33
C TYR A 510 -5.36 6.68 -15.33
N GLU A 511 -5.67 6.49 -14.05
CA GLU A 511 -5.18 7.36 -12.98
C GLU A 511 -4.78 6.57 -11.71
#